data_c171fa35cf3de43914eb250f0a77ce97
#
_entry.id   c171fa35cf3de43914eb250f0a77ce97
#
_cell.length_a   1.000
_cell.length_b   1.000
_cell.length_c   1.000
_cell.angle_alpha   90.00
_cell.angle_beta   90.00
_cell.angle_gamma   90.00
#
_symmetry.space_group_name_H-M   'P 1'
#
loop_
_entity.id
_entity.type
_entity.pdbx_description
1 polymer ?
#
loop_
_entity_poly.entity_id
_entity_poly.type
_entity_poly.pdbx_seq_one_letter_code
_entity_poly.pdbx_strand_id
1 'polypeptide(L)'
;EYLHMLMRQIPETVPKEDRIWYGLAAYNMGLGHLLDVRRLTRQLGGNPDNWLDVKKNLPLLAEKRHYSGLKYGYARGFEAFQYVENIRRYYSS
;
A
#
# COMPACT_ATOMS: atom_id res chain seq x y z
N GLU A 1 0.81 -19.89 3.32
CA GLU A 1 1.64 -19.00 4.11
C GLU A 1 1.02 -17.62 4.21
N TYR A 2 1.60 -16.78 5.04
CA TYR A 2 1.00 -15.48 5.35
C TYR A 2 0.91 -14.54 4.15
N LEU A 3 1.99 -14.44 3.36
CA LEU A 3 1.97 -13.58 2.17
C LEU A 3 0.89 -14.04 1.19
N HIS A 4 0.76 -15.34 1.00
CA HIS A 4 -0.26 -15.90 0.12
C HIS A 4 -1.67 -15.53 0.60
N MET A 5 -1.88 -15.61 1.93
CA MET A 5 -3.16 -15.20 2.51
C MET A 5 -3.46 -13.73 2.23
N LEU A 6 -2.44 -12.87 2.41
CA LEU A 6 -2.61 -11.46 2.13
C LEU A 6 -2.93 -11.19 0.66
N MET A 7 -2.27 -11.93 -0.23
CA MET A 7 -2.51 -11.76 -1.67
C MET A 7 -3.97 -12.03 -2.03
N ARG A 8 -4.60 -13.00 -1.35
CA ARG A 8 -6.00 -13.31 -1.65
C ARG A 8 -6.96 -12.24 -1.14
N GLN A 9 -6.50 -11.35 -0.25
CA GLN A 9 -7.35 -10.28 0.27
C GLN A 9 -7.17 -8.97 -0.49
N ILE A 10 -6.27 -8.92 -1.47
CA ILE A 10 -6.12 -7.76 -2.32
C ILE A 10 -7.35 -7.68 -3.22
N PRO A 11 -8.01 -6.50 -3.31
CA PRO A 11 -9.20 -6.35 -4.15
C PRO A 11 -8.97 -6.80 -5.60
N GLU A 12 -9.98 -7.43 -6.19
CA GLU A 12 -9.87 -7.96 -7.55
C GLU A 12 -9.72 -6.87 -8.60
N THR A 13 -10.06 -5.62 -8.25
CA THR A 13 -9.93 -4.49 -9.15
C THR A 13 -8.47 -4.10 -9.39
N VAL A 14 -7.54 -4.57 -8.54
CA VAL A 14 -6.13 -4.30 -8.72
C VAL A 14 -5.60 -5.17 -9.87
N PRO A 15 -4.93 -4.57 -10.88
CA PRO A 15 -4.38 -5.34 -12.00
C PRO A 15 -3.45 -6.45 -11.54
N LYS A 16 -3.46 -7.56 -12.25
CA LYS A 16 -2.71 -8.75 -11.88
C LYS A 16 -1.23 -8.45 -11.66
N GLU A 17 -0.63 -7.66 -12.55
CA GLU A 17 0.80 -7.34 -12.48
C GLU A 17 1.17 -6.48 -11.29
N ASP A 18 0.20 -5.78 -10.68
CA ASP A 18 0.47 -4.92 -9.52
C ASP A 18 0.18 -5.62 -8.19
N ARG A 19 -0.53 -6.73 -8.21
CA ARG A 19 -1.01 -7.36 -6.97
C ARG A 19 0.11 -7.71 -6.01
N ILE A 20 1.26 -8.13 -6.52
CA ILE A 20 2.38 -8.49 -5.65
C ILE A 20 2.86 -7.29 -4.83
N TRP A 21 2.86 -6.09 -5.42
CA TRP A 21 3.31 -4.90 -4.71
C TRP A 21 2.39 -4.55 -3.54
N TYR A 22 1.08 -4.67 -3.77
CA TYR A 22 0.09 -4.48 -2.69
C TYR A 22 0.27 -5.53 -1.59
N GLY A 23 0.47 -6.79 -1.98
CA GLY A 23 0.68 -7.86 -1.01
C GLY A 23 1.93 -7.64 -0.16
N LEU A 24 3.02 -7.19 -0.77
CA LEU A 24 4.25 -6.92 -0.04
C LEU A 24 4.11 -5.72 0.89
N ALA A 25 3.38 -4.68 0.48
CA ALA A 25 3.10 -3.56 1.36
C ALA A 25 2.29 -4.01 2.57
N ALA A 26 1.26 -4.82 2.34
CA ALA A 26 0.46 -5.38 3.43
C ALA A 26 1.28 -6.29 4.33
N TYR A 27 2.22 -7.05 3.76
CA TYR A 27 3.12 -7.90 4.53
C TYR A 27 3.99 -7.07 5.47
N ASN A 28 4.46 -5.92 5.01
CA ASN A 28 5.35 -5.05 5.77
C ASN A 28 4.60 -4.26 6.85
N MET A 29 3.47 -3.64 6.50
CA MET A 29 2.81 -2.70 7.42
C MET A 29 1.44 -3.15 7.90
N GLY A 30 0.92 -4.25 7.37
CA GLY A 30 -0.41 -4.75 7.75
C GLY A 30 -1.48 -4.40 6.72
N LEU A 31 -2.46 -5.30 6.58
CA LEU A 31 -3.54 -5.13 5.61
C LEU A 31 -4.38 -3.89 5.90
N GLY A 32 -4.64 -3.60 7.18
CA GLY A 32 -5.45 -2.43 7.55
C GLY A 32 -4.86 -1.14 7.04
N HIS A 33 -3.55 -0.97 7.17
CA HIS A 33 -2.87 0.23 6.68
C HIS A 33 -2.86 0.28 5.16
N LEU A 34 -2.77 -0.86 4.50
CA LEU A 34 -2.89 -0.90 3.04
C LEU A 34 -4.26 -0.40 2.60
N LEU A 35 -5.31 -0.86 3.27
CA LEU A 35 -6.67 -0.42 2.94
C LEU A 35 -6.82 1.08 3.19
N ASP A 36 -6.19 1.58 4.25
CA ASP A 36 -6.20 3.01 4.55
C ASP A 36 -5.51 3.84 3.47
N VAL A 37 -4.33 3.42 2.99
CA VAL A 37 -3.64 4.19 1.95
C VAL A 37 -4.39 4.14 0.62
N ARG A 38 -5.10 3.05 0.34
CA ARG A 38 -5.96 3.00 -0.85
C ARG A 38 -7.11 4.01 -0.72
N ARG A 39 -7.72 4.09 0.47
CA ARG A 39 -8.78 5.07 0.72
C ARG A 39 -8.24 6.49 0.58
N LEU A 40 -7.08 6.75 1.18
CA LEU A 40 -6.44 8.07 1.09
C LEU A 40 -6.14 8.44 -0.36
N THR A 41 -5.65 7.49 -1.14
CA THR A 41 -5.37 7.72 -2.56
C THR A 41 -6.63 8.16 -3.29
N ARG A 42 -7.76 7.49 -3.02
CA ARG A 42 -9.03 7.89 -3.64
C ARG A 42 -9.43 9.29 -3.21
N GLN A 43 -9.29 9.62 -1.93
CA GLN A 43 -9.63 10.94 -1.40
C GLN A 43 -8.80 12.03 -2.06
N LEU A 44 -7.56 11.74 -2.42
CA LEU A 44 -6.65 12.69 -3.05
C LEU A 44 -6.77 12.71 -4.57
N GLY A 45 -7.75 12.00 -5.13
CA GLY A 45 -8.02 12.03 -6.55
C GLY A 45 -7.26 11.01 -7.38
N GLY A 46 -6.52 10.12 -6.73
CA GLY A 46 -5.79 9.06 -7.44
C GLY A 46 -6.59 7.79 -7.58
N ASN A 47 -6.00 6.82 -8.27
CA ASN A 47 -6.62 5.52 -8.50
C ASN A 47 -6.09 4.51 -7.46
N PRO A 48 -6.94 4.03 -6.54
CA PRO A 48 -6.51 3.08 -5.51
C PRO A 48 -6.06 1.73 -6.07
N ASP A 49 -6.39 1.43 -7.31
CA ASP A 49 -6.00 0.18 -7.96
C ASP A 49 -4.73 0.31 -8.79
N ASN A 50 -4.12 1.49 -8.82
CA ASN A 50 -2.87 1.75 -9.52
C ASN A 50 -1.75 1.89 -8.50
N TRP A 51 -0.75 0.98 -8.57
CA TRP A 51 0.32 0.99 -7.58
C TRP A 51 1.10 2.30 -7.57
N LEU A 52 1.34 2.91 -8.73
CA LEU A 52 2.09 4.17 -8.79
C LEU A 52 1.36 5.29 -8.05
N ASP A 53 0.02 5.29 -8.11
CA ASP A 53 -0.77 6.29 -7.37
C ASP A 53 -0.76 6.00 -5.87
N VAL A 54 -0.85 4.72 -5.49
CA VAL A 54 -0.89 4.34 -4.08
C VAL A 54 0.46 4.56 -3.41
N LYS A 55 1.54 4.13 -4.06
CA LYS A 55 2.85 4.16 -3.42
C LYS A 55 3.31 5.57 -3.05
N LYS A 56 2.96 6.56 -3.86
CA LYS A 56 3.39 7.94 -3.56
C LYS A 56 2.72 8.48 -2.31
N ASN A 57 1.62 7.90 -1.88
CA ASN A 57 0.90 8.33 -0.70
C ASN A 57 1.28 7.54 0.57
N LEU A 58 2.09 6.50 0.44
CA LEU A 58 2.51 5.73 1.61
C LEU A 58 3.14 6.58 2.70
N PRO A 59 4.06 7.52 2.38
CA PRO A 59 4.67 8.35 3.43
C PRO A 59 3.66 9.22 4.17
N LEU A 60 2.53 9.53 3.56
CA LEU A 60 1.51 10.37 4.19
C LEU A 60 0.84 9.68 5.38
N LEU A 61 0.95 8.36 5.49
CA LEU A 61 0.40 7.61 6.61
C LEU A 61 1.06 7.95 7.95
N ALA A 62 2.21 8.62 7.92
CA ALA A 62 2.87 9.09 9.13
C ALA A 62 2.52 10.54 9.49
N GLU A 63 1.75 11.23 8.64
CA GLU A 63 1.39 12.62 8.85
C GLU A 63 0.02 12.72 9.50
N LYS A 64 -0.03 13.36 10.66
CA LYS A 64 -1.25 13.40 11.48
C LYS A 64 -2.45 13.97 10.73
N ARG A 65 -2.22 14.98 9.86
CA ARG A 65 -3.33 15.58 9.11
C ARG A 65 -4.01 14.57 8.18
N HIS A 66 -3.31 13.48 7.82
CA HIS A 66 -3.87 12.42 6.99
C HIS A 66 -4.32 11.23 7.81
N TYR A 67 -3.48 10.73 8.73
CA TYR A 67 -3.82 9.49 9.40
C TYR A 67 -4.92 9.64 10.45
N SER A 68 -5.14 10.86 10.97
CA SER A 68 -6.18 11.05 11.98
C SER A 68 -7.58 10.76 11.46
N GLY A 69 -7.79 10.84 10.14
CA GLY A 69 -9.06 10.51 9.52
C GLY A 69 -9.15 9.08 9.01
N LEU A 70 -8.11 8.28 9.20
CA LEU A 70 -8.07 6.91 8.69
C LEU A 70 -8.42 5.91 9.80
N LYS A 71 -8.95 4.76 9.37
CA LYS A 71 -9.46 3.77 10.32
C LYS A 71 -8.37 3.20 11.23
N TYR A 72 -7.18 2.96 10.68
CA TYR A 72 -6.10 2.30 11.43
C TYR A 72 -5.01 3.25 11.90
N GLY A 73 -5.16 4.55 11.63
CA GLY A 73 -4.29 5.59 12.19
C GLY A 73 -2.88 5.58 11.62
N TYR A 74 -1.91 5.90 12.49
CA TYR A 74 -0.52 6.05 12.13
C TYR A 74 0.11 4.77 11.57
N ALA A 75 0.92 4.91 10.53
CA ALA A 75 1.74 3.82 10.03
C ALA A 75 3.07 4.36 9.49
N ARG A 76 4.10 3.52 9.52
CA ARG A 76 5.41 3.85 8.96
C ARG A 76 5.39 3.57 7.45
N GLY A 77 4.60 4.38 6.73
CA GLY A 77 4.37 4.15 5.32
C GLY A 77 5.62 4.30 4.47
N PHE A 78 6.57 5.17 4.87
CA PHE A 78 7.81 5.31 4.13
C PHE A 78 8.65 4.04 4.16
N GLU A 79 8.63 3.31 5.28
CA GLU A 79 9.35 2.03 5.37
C GLU A 79 8.72 1.00 4.43
N ALA A 80 7.38 0.96 4.38
CA ALA A 80 6.69 0.08 3.44
C ALA A 80 7.00 0.47 2.00
N PHE A 81 7.04 1.76 1.71
CA PHE A 81 7.41 2.28 0.39
C PHE A 81 8.80 1.76 -0.01
N GLN A 82 9.79 1.95 0.86
CA GLN A 82 11.16 1.51 0.56
C GLN A 82 11.25 0.00 0.41
N TYR A 83 10.57 -0.73 1.28
CA TYR A 83 10.57 -2.18 1.23
C TYR A 83 10.09 -2.68 -0.13
N VAL A 84 8.96 -2.19 -0.60
CA VAL A 84 8.40 -2.62 -1.86
C VAL A 84 9.26 -2.15 -3.03
N GLU A 85 9.71 -0.88 -3.01
CA GLU A 85 10.50 -0.35 -4.12
C GLU A 85 11.85 -1.04 -4.24
N ASN A 86 12.45 -1.47 -3.13
CA ASN A 86 13.70 -2.23 -3.19
C ASN A 86 13.49 -3.57 -3.90
N ILE A 87 12.38 -4.23 -3.60
CA ILE A 87 12.06 -5.51 -4.24
C ILE A 87 11.75 -5.31 -5.72
N ARG A 88 10.94 -4.30 -6.05
CA ARG A 88 10.62 -4.00 -7.46
C ARG A 88 11.88 -3.73 -8.26
N ARG A 89 12.78 -2.94 -7.69
CA ARG A 89 14.04 -2.60 -8.37
C ARG A 89 14.90 -3.82 -8.60
N TYR A 90 14.94 -4.72 -7.63
CA TYR A 90 15.70 -5.96 -7.75
C TYR A 90 15.18 -6.79 -8.94
N TYR A 91 13.87 -6.91 -9.07
CA TYR A 91 13.27 -7.70 -10.14
C TYR A 91 13.29 -6.99 -11.49
N SER A 92 13.54 -5.69 -11.52
CA SER A 92 13.62 -4.91 -12.76
C SER A 92 15.01 -4.85 -13.34
N SER A 93 16.03 -5.21 -12.57
CA SER A 93 17.42 -5.07 -13.00
C SER A 93 17.95 -6.26 -13.80
#